data_ba32d7ecac0997e45a331a3b5c1d5004
#
_entry.id   ba32d7ecac0997e45a331a3b5c1d5004
#
_cell.length_a   1.000
_cell.length_b   1.000
_cell.length_c   1.000
_cell.angle_alpha   90.00
_cell.angle_beta   90.00
_cell.angle_gamma   90.00
#
_symmetry.space_group_name_H-M   'P 1'
#
loop_
_entity.id
_entity.type
_entity.pdbx_description
1 polymer ?
#
loop_
_entity_poly.entity_id
_entity_poly.type
_entity_poly.pdbx_seq_one_letter_code
_entity_poly.pdbx_strand_id
1 'polypeptide(L)'
;GKKGIFAVFRKRNNQTMLLSVIETAETLGCSAQYVRKLLREGRLAGQKIGDSWIINDDTLESFDRKDLRMKKNDVPDRKSKKAPKQDALNCLSFFSGAMGLDIGLEQEGINILLACETDNASRRTIVANEPGIGLIGDIRDYTVGEILEYANLRENGQVDIVVGGPPCQAFSTAGKRLGFQDERGNVFLKYIEVIREIQPPYAVI
;
A
#
# COMPACT_ATOMS: atom_id res chain seq x y z
N GLY A 1 4.72 -36.31 1.89
CA GLY A 1 4.02 -35.88 3.08
C GLY A 1 4.83 -34.79 3.76
N LYS A 2 4.53 -33.50 3.51
CA LYS A 2 5.06 -32.39 4.30
C LYS A 2 4.02 -32.08 5.37
N LYS A 3 4.28 -32.51 6.61
CA LYS A 3 3.51 -32.13 7.78
C LYS A 3 3.79 -30.65 8.05
N GLY A 4 2.78 -29.79 7.89
CA GLY A 4 2.83 -28.42 8.34
C GLY A 4 3.04 -28.37 9.84
N ILE A 5 4.06 -27.64 10.27
CA ILE A 5 4.32 -27.35 11.68
C ILE A 5 3.27 -26.33 12.12
N PHE A 6 2.21 -26.83 12.74
CA PHE A 6 1.29 -25.98 13.49
C PHE A 6 1.99 -25.59 14.79
N ALA A 7 2.47 -24.37 14.88
CA ALA A 7 2.88 -23.79 16.15
C ALA A 7 1.62 -23.56 16.99
N VAL A 8 1.32 -24.51 17.87
CA VAL A 8 0.32 -24.35 18.92
C VAL A 8 0.95 -23.48 19.99
N PHE A 9 0.63 -22.19 19.99
CA PHE A 9 0.98 -21.31 21.10
C PHE A 9 0.18 -21.72 22.33
N ARG A 10 0.83 -22.48 23.24
CA ARG A 10 0.29 -22.74 24.58
C ARG A 10 0.37 -21.45 25.38
N LYS A 11 -0.78 -20.93 25.81
CA LYS A 11 -0.87 -19.87 26.84
C LYS A 11 0.05 -20.22 28.02
N ARG A 12 1.14 -19.47 28.16
CA ARG A 12 1.87 -19.36 29.43
C ARG A 12 1.47 -18.05 30.07
N ASN A 13 0.76 -18.15 31.16
CA ASN A 13 0.27 -17.07 32.00
C ASN A 13 -0.78 -16.14 31.32
N ASN A 14 -1.82 -15.81 32.06
CA ASN A 14 -2.96 -14.93 31.76
C ASN A 14 -2.60 -13.47 31.39
N GLN A 15 -1.50 -13.24 30.67
CA GLN A 15 -1.11 -11.93 30.16
C GLN A 15 -1.43 -11.85 28.67
N THR A 16 -2.33 -10.94 28.34
CA THR A 16 -2.60 -10.51 26.99
C THR A 16 -1.34 -9.89 26.37
N MET A 17 -0.91 -10.39 25.22
CA MET A 17 0.23 -9.84 24.51
C MET A 17 -0.23 -8.78 23.50
N LEU A 18 0.53 -7.69 23.43
CA LEU A 18 0.34 -6.66 22.42
C LEU A 18 1.25 -6.95 21.24
N LEU A 19 0.67 -7.05 20.05
CA LEU A 19 1.36 -7.38 18.83
C LEU A 19 1.40 -6.15 17.91
N SER A 20 2.53 -5.98 17.24
CA SER A 20 2.67 -5.08 16.11
C SER A 20 1.96 -5.64 14.87
N VAL A 21 1.79 -4.80 13.85
CA VAL A 21 1.26 -5.24 12.54
C VAL A 21 2.11 -6.35 11.92
N ILE A 22 3.43 -6.30 12.10
CA ILE A 22 4.36 -7.30 11.55
C ILE A 22 4.18 -8.65 12.23
N GLU A 23 4.21 -8.67 13.56
CA GLU A 23 4.00 -9.91 14.35
C GLU A 23 2.62 -10.51 14.10
N THR A 24 1.60 -9.65 13.97
CA THR A 24 0.25 -10.08 13.59
C THR A 24 0.22 -10.71 12.20
N ALA A 25 0.92 -10.13 11.23
CA ALA A 25 1.01 -10.65 9.87
C ALA A 25 1.69 -12.03 9.83
N GLU A 26 2.77 -12.21 10.58
CA GLU A 26 3.45 -13.49 10.75
C GLU A 26 2.52 -14.54 11.38
N THR A 27 1.81 -14.17 12.45
CA THR A 27 0.88 -15.06 13.16
C THR A 27 -0.30 -15.50 12.28
N LEU A 28 -0.81 -14.59 11.44
CA LEU A 28 -1.94 -14.85 10.54
C LEU A 28 -1.47 -15.50 9.21
N GLY A 29 -0.18 -15.47 8.89
CA GLY A 29 0.36 -15.99 7.63
C GLY A 29 -0.03 -15.14 6.42
N CYS A 30 -0.12 -13.81 6.60
CA CYS A 30 -0.48 -12.86 5.54
C CYS A 30 0.51 -11.69 5.48
N SER A 31 0.29 -10.72 4.58
CA SER A 31 1.15 -9.55 4.50
C SER A 31 0.80 -8.50 5.56
N ALA A 32 1.77 -7.70 5.99
CA ALA A 32 1.57 -6.56 6.89
C ALA A 32 0.56 -5.54 6.32
N GLN A 33 0.56 -5.35 5.01
CA GLN A 33 -0.38 -4.50 4.29
C GLN A 33 -1.82 -5.01 4.45
N TYR A 34 -2.01 -6.32 4.36
CA TYR A 34 -3.32 -6.91 4.53
C TYR A 34 -3.84 -6.77 5.97
N VAL A 35 -2.97 -6.90 6.97
CA VAL A 35 -3.30 -6.63 8.37
C VAL A 35 -3.74 -5.18 8.56
N ARG A 36 -3.02 -4.20 8.00
CA ARG A 36 -3.42 -2.77 8.05
C ARG A 36 -4.78 -2.53 7.41
N LYS A 37 -5.06 -3.21 6.29
CA LYS A 37 -6.37 -3.16 5.63
C LYS A 37 -7.47 -3.68 6.56
N LEU A 38 -7.30 -4.86 7.16
CA LEU A 38 -8.26 -5.44 8.09
C LEU A 38 -8.56 -4.53 9.29
N LEU A 39 -7.51 -3.88 9.84
CA LEU A 39 -7.63 -2.93 10.94
C LEU A 39 -8.43 -1.69 10.54
N ARG A 40 -8.18 -1.13 9.35
CA ARG A 40 -8.91 0.05 8.84
C ARG A 40 -10.38 -0.27 8.53
N GLU A 41 -10.65 -1.47 8.00
CA GLU A 41 -12.00 -1.95 7.72
C GLU A 41 -12.77 -2.40 8.98
N GLY A 42 -12.13 -2.36 10.16
CA GLY A 42 -12.73 -2.83 11.41
C GLY A 42 -12.95 -4.35 11.46
N ARG A 43 -12.39 -5.10 10.53
CA ARG A 43 -12.48 -6.57 10.45
C ARG A 43 -11.51 -7.27 11.38
N LEU A 44 -10.45 -6.59 11.77
CA LEU A 44 -9.55 -6.99 12.86
C LEU A 44 -9.55 -5.88 13.90
N ALA A 45 -9.77 -6.23 15.16
CA ALA A 45 -9.74 -5.25 16.23
C ALA A 45 -8.29 -4.88 16.59
N GLY A 46 -8.01 -3.58 16.67
CA GLY A 46 -6.73 -3.05 17.09
C GLY A 46 -6.87 -1.58 17.48
N GLN A 47 -5.87 -1.07 18.18
CA GLN A 47 -5.83 0.32 18.61
C GLN A 47 -4.71 1.05 17.88
N LYS A 48 -5.01 2.24 17.34
CA LYS A 48 -3.99 3.10 16.74
C LYS A 48 -3.39 3.99 17.82
N ILE A 49 -2.07 3.95 17.97
CA ILE A 49 -1.29 4.79 18.91
C ILE A 49 -0.25 5.53 18.09
N GLY A 50 -0.44 6.84 17.90
CA GLY A 50 0.35 7.61 16.95
C GLY A 50 0.17 7.06 15.54
N ASP A 51 1.28 6.74 14.87
CA ASP A 51 1.28 6.16 13.52
C ASP A 51 1.28 4.62 13.51
N SER A 52 1.29 3.99 14.69
CA SER A 52 1.40 2.55 14.81
C SER A 52 0.07 1.93 15.25
N TRP A 53 -0.23 0.73 14.71
CA TRP A 53 -1.30 -0.11 15.18
C TRP A 53 -0.78 -1.12 16.20
N ILE A 54 -1.55 -1.31 17.27
CA ILE A 54 -1.30 -2.32 18.29
C ILE A 54 -2.51 -3.25 18.33
N ILE A 55 -2.26 -4.54 18.25
CA ILE A 55 -3.26 -5.60 18.20
C ILE A 55 -3.10 -6.47 19.43
N ASN A 56 -4.20 -6.79 20.07
CA ASN A 56 -4.23 -7.73 21.19
C ASN A 56 -4.27 -9.16 20.63
N ASP A 57 -3.41 -10.06 21.13
CA ASP A 57 -3.36 -11.46 20.70
C ASP A 57 -4.70 -12.19 20.91
N ASP A 58 -5.47 -11.86 21.95
CA ASP A 58 -6.79 -12.41 22.17
C ASP A 58 -7.76 -12.15 21.00
N THR A 59 -7.55 -11.04 20.26
CA THR A 59 -8.39 -10.72 19.09
C THR A 59 -8.11 -11.65 17.92
N LEU A 60 -6.92 -12.26 17.85
CA LEU A 60 -6.57 -13.22 16.79
C LEU A 60 -7.23 -14.59 17.02
N GLU A 61 -7.53 -14.96 18.26
CA GLU A 61 -8.25 -16.20 18.58
C GLU A 61 -9.70 -16.14 18.07
N SER A 62 -10.32 -14.96 18.12
CA SER A 62 -11.70 -14.74 17.66
C SER A 62 -11.79 -14.38 16.16
N PHE A 63 -10.65 -14.14 15.49
CA PHE A 63 -10.61 -13.73 14.10
C PHE A 63 -10.95 -14.89 13.15
N ASP A 64 -11.99 -14.71 12.32
CA ASP A 64 -12.34 -15.72 11.32
C ASP A 64 -11.31 -15.74 10.18
N ARG A 65 -10.44 -16.76 10.17
CA ARG A 65 -9.43 -16.95 9.14
C ARG A 65 -9.99 -17.12 7.73
N LYS A 66 -11.30 -17.30 7.55
CA LYS A 66 -11.94 -17.23 6.23
C LYS A 66 -11.82 -15.82 5.64
N ASP A 67 -11.73 -14.82 6.50
CA ASP A 67 -11.48 -13.43 6.10
C ASP A 67 -10.08 -13.21 5.51
N LEU A 68 -9.13 -14.10 5.75
CA LEU A 68 -7.81 -14.07 5.11
C LEU A 68 -7.82 -14.53 3.66
N ARG A 69 -8.94 -15.11 3.18
CA ARG A 69 -9.04 -15.50 1.76
C ARG A 69 -9.11 -14.23 0.91
N MET A 70 -7.99 -13.86 0.33
CA MET A 70 -7.96 -12.87 -0.75
C MET A 70 -9.00 -13.27 -1.79
N LYS A 71 -9.83 -12.33 -2.22
CA LYS A 71 -10.72 -12.58 -3.35
C LYS A 71 -9.88 -13.12 -4.49
N LYS A 72 -10.27 -14.27 -5.04
CA LYS A 72 -9.55 -15.08 -6.03
C LYS A 72 -9.13 -14.32 -7.31
N ASN A 73 -9.49 -13.04 -7.40
CA ASN A 73 -9.28 -12.16 -8.53
C ASN A 73 -8.40 -10.94 -8.23
N ASP A 74 -7.89 -10.79 -7.00
CA ASP A 74 -7.02 -9.65 -6.69
C ASP A 74 -5.65 -9.86 -7.34
N VAL A 75 -5.23 -8.91 -8.14
CA VAL A 75 -3.87 -8.86 -8.67
C VAL A 75 -2.94 -8.53 -7.48
N PRO A 76 -1.98 -9.40 -7.16
CA PRO A 76 -1.11 -9.18 -6.01
C PRO A 76 -0.18 -7.99 -6.23
N ASP A 77 0.18 -7.34 -5.14
CA ASP A 77 1.24 -6.35 -5.14
C ASP A 77 2.58 -6.99 -5.47
N ARG A 78 3.45 -6.24 -6.16
CA ARG A 78 4.75 -6.74 -6.59
C ARG A 78 5.80 -5.65 -6.58
N LYS A 79 7.04 -6.03 -6.27
CA LYS A 79 8.19 -5.12 -6.36
C LYS A 79 8.59 -4.88 -7.81
N SER A 80 9.10 -3.67 -8.06
CA SER A 80 9.65 -3.31 -9.36
C SER A 80 10.85 -4.17 -9.70
N LYS A 81 10.91 -4.62 -10.96
CA LYS A 81 12.10 -5.20 -11.58
C LYS A 81 12.88 -4.15 -12.35
N LYS A 82 12.28 -2.99 -12.58
CA LYS A 82 12.97 -1.84 -13.17
C LYS A 82 13.98 -1.28 -12.16
N ALA A 83 15.14 -0.90 -12.63
CA ALA A 83 16.13 -0.20 -11.84
C ALA A 83 16.01 1.30 -12.01
N PRO A 84 16.38 2.11 -11.00
CA PRO A 84 16.58 3.54 -11.19
C PRO A 84 17.58 3.78 -12.33
N LYS A 85 17.30 4.75 -13.18
CA LYS A 85 18.19 5.12 -14.28
C LYS A 85 18.89 6.43 -13.95
N GLN A 86 20.18 6.49 -14.19
CA GLN A 86 21.00 7.66 -13.87
C GLN A 86 20.77 8.83 -14.83
N ASP A 87 20.44 8.52 -16.09
CA ASP A 87 20.23 9.50 -17.15
C ASP A 87 18.74 9.78 -17.46
N ALA A 88 17.84 9.31 -16.61
CA ALA A 88 16.40 9.54 -16.74
C ALA A 88 15.78 9.86 -15.37
N LEU A 89 14.77 10.72 -15.38
CA LEU A 89 14.02 11.05 -14.16
C LEU A 89 13.23 9.84 -13.69
N ASN A 90 13.41 9.46 -12.43
CA ASN A 90 12.71 8.36 -11.80
C ASN A 90 11.39 8.84 -11.19
N CYS A 91 10.29 8.20 -11.57
CA CYS A 91 8.95 8.60 -11.23
C CYS A 91 8.20 7.52 -10.42
N LEU A 92 7.45 7.97 -9.42
CA LEU A 92 6.43 7.18 -8.74
C LEU A 92 5.05 7.72 -9.13
N SER A 93 4.18 6.82 -9.61
CA SER A 93 2.83 7.16 -10.03
C SER A 93 1.80 6.66 -9.04
N PHE A 94 0.90 7.55 -8.62
CA PHE A 94 -0.18 7.26 -7.69
C PHE A 94 -1.53 7.50 -8.36
N PHE A 95 -2.50 6.64 -8.05
CA PHE A 95 -3.82 6.65 -8.69
C PHE A 95 -3.71 6.47 -10.20
N SER A 96 -2.84 5.55 -10.60
CA SER A 96 -2.32 5.40 -11.97
C SER A 96 -3.40 4.99 -12.99
N GLY A 97 -4.55 4.48 -12.52
CA GLY A 97 -5.56 3.91 -13.41
C GLY A 97 -4.95 2.82 -14.30
N ALA A 98 -5.22 2.87 -15.58
CA ALA A 98 -4.62 1.97 -16.58
C ALA A 98 -3.30 2.51 -17.16
N MET A 99 -2.61 3.42 -16.47
CA MET A 99 -1.32 4.03 -16.86
C MET A 99 -1.38 4.98 -18.07
N GLY A 100 -2.50 5.65 -18.31
CA GLY A 100 -2.58 6.56 -19.46
C GLY A 100 -1.57 7.73 -19.37
N LEU A 101 -1.46 8.37 -18.22
CA LEU A 101 -0.46 9.43 -17.97
C LEU A 101 0.97 8.86 -17.99
N ASP A 102 1.15 7.71 -17.34
CA ASP A 102 2.46 7.07 -17.20
C ASP A 102 3.09 6.72 -18.55
N ILE A 103 2.27 6.20 -19.49
CA ILE A 103 2.70 5.90 -20.86
C ILE A 103 3.21 7.19 -21.56
N GLY A 104 2.49 8.30 -21.39
CA GLY A 104 2.94 9.58 -21.92
C GLY A 104 4.29 10.03 -21.33
N LEU A 105 4.46 9.87 -20.03
CA LEU A 105 5.73 10.18 -19.35
C LEU A 105 6.86 9.26 -19.80
N GLU A 106 6.60 7.97 -19.99
CA GLU A 106 7.60 7.01 -20.50
C GLU A 106 8.03 7.33 -21.94
N GLN A 107 7.14 7.82 -22.79
CA GLN A 107 7.47 8.27 -24.15
C GLN A 107 8.44 9.45 -24.15
N GLU A 108 8.40 10.30 -23.12
CA GLU A 108 9.34 11.39 -22.87
C GLU A 108 10.61 10.97 -22.11
N GLY A 109 10.84 9.66 -21.95
CA GLY A 109 12.05 9.11 -21.34
C GLY A 109 12.02 9.05 -19.81
N ILE A 110 10.90 9.35 -19.17
CA ILE A 110 10.75 9.25 -17.73
C ILE A 110 10.62 7.78 -17.32
N ASN A 111 11.33 7.37 -16.28
CA ASN A 111 11.39 5.99 -15.82
C ASN A 111 10.36 5.76 -14.72
N ILE A 112 9.21 5.19 -15.06
CA ILE A 112 8.17 4.85 -14.08
C ILE A 112 8.57 3.59 -13.33
N LEU A 113 8.83 3.73 -12.02
CA LEU A 113 9.28 2.62 -11.16
C LEU A 113 8.14 1.93 -10.42
N LEU A 114 7.09 2.69 -10.08
CA LEU A 114 5.97 2.22 -9.29
C LEU A 114 4.65 2.79 -9.79
N ALA A 115 3.63 1.95 -9.83
CA ALA A 115 2.23 2.34 -9.94
C ALA A 115 1.47 1.99 -8.65
N CYS A 116 0.64 2.92 -8.17
CA CYS A 116 -0.26 2.70 -7.04
C CYS A 116 -1.71 2.77 -7.54
N GLU A 117 -2.42 1.64 -7.49
CA GLU A 117 -3.78 1.52 -8.01
C GLU A 117 -4.58 0.46 -7.24
N THR A 118 -5.83 0.76 -6.94
CA THR A 118 -6.73 -0.12 -6.17
C THR A 118 -7.72 -0.88 -7.05
N ASP A 119 -8.06 -0.34 -8.24
CA ASP A 119 -9.01 -0.99 -9.14
C ASP A 119 -8.42 -2.23 -9.81
N ASN A 120 -9.09 -3.37 -9.64
CA ASN A 120 -8.61 -4.65 -10.15
C ASN A 120 -8.51 -4.71 -11.70
N ALA A 121 -9.38 -4.01 -12.43
CA ALA A 121 -9.33 -4.00 -13.88
C ALA A 121 -8.11 -3.22 -14.37
N SER A 122 -7.88 -2.04 -13.79
CA SER A 122 -6.68 -1.22 -14.03
C SER A 122 -5.41 -1.97 -13.66
N ARG A 123 -5.36 -2.62 -12.50
CA ARG A 123 -4.22 -3.43 -12.06
C ARG A 123 -3.90 -4.56 -13.02
N ARG A 124 -4.90 -5.25 -13.57
CA ARG A 124 -4.68 -6.28 -14.60
C ARG A 124 -4.09 -5.70 -15.87
N THR A 125 -4.55 -4.51 -16.28
CA THR A 125 -3.99 -3.80 -17.43
C THR A 125 -2.52 -3.44 -17.21
N ILE A 126 -2.20 -2.89 -16.02
CA ILE A 126 -0.80 -2.59 -15.62
C ILE A 126 0.07 -3.85 -15.70
N VAL A 127 -0.40 -4.97 -15.13
CA VAL A 127 0.39 -6.21 -15.12
C VAL A 127 0.62 -6.77 -16.52
N ALA A 128 -0.36 -6.62 -17.41
CA ALA A 128 -0.27 -7.13 -18.78
C ALA A 128 0.69 -6.29 -19.64
N ASN A 129 0.64 -4.96 -19.50
CA ASN A 129 1.41 -4.05 -20.35
C ASN A 129 2.80 -3.73 -19.77
N GLU A 130 2.90 -3.62 -18.45
CA GLU A 130 4.12 -3.25 -17.72
C GLU A 130 4.52 -4.32 -16.69
N PRO A 131 4.93 -5.53 -17.13
CA PRO A 131 5.22 -6.63 -16.22
C PRO A 131 6.42 -6.37 -15.30
N GLY A 132 7.23 -5.35 -15.58
CA GLY A 132 8.41 -4.98 -14.80
C GLY A 132 8.17 -3.91 -13.73
N ILE A 133 7.06 -3.19 -13.78
CA ILE A 133 6.80 -2.10 -12.85
C ILE A 133 6.45 -2.60 -11.44
N GLY A 134 6.82 -1.84 -10.41
CA GLY A 134 6.30 -2.03 -9.07
C GLY A 134 4.80 -1.73 -9.03
N LEU A 135 4.03 -2.50 -8.28
CA LEU A 135 2.59 -2.32 -8.17
C LEU A 135 2.16 -2.47 -6.73
N ILE A 136 1.54 -1.43 -6.19
CA ILE A 136 0.94 -1.43 -4.85
C ILE A 136 -0.56 -1.10 -4.92
N GLY A 137 -1.28 -1.49 -3.88
CA GLY A 137 -2.71 -1.24 -3.74
C GLY A 137 -3.02 0.15 -3.17
N ASP A 138 -3.75 0.16 -2.06
CA ASP A 138 -4.15 1.39 -1.39
C ASP A 138 -2.93 2.08 -0.74
N ILE A 139 -2.66 3.32 -1.13
CA ILE A 139 -1.55 4.13 -0.60
C ILE A 139 -1.52 4.19 0.94
N ARG A 140 -2.68 4.06 1.58
CA ARG A 140 -2.81 4.10 3.05
C ARG A 140 -2.26 2.86 3.74
N ASP A 141 -2.05 1.77 3.00
CA ASP A 141 -1.52 0.52 3.52
C ASP A 141 0.01 0.52 3.66
N TYR A 142 0.69 1.55 3.12
CA TYR A 142 2.14 1.60 2.99
C TYR A 142 2.76 2.76 3.73
N THR A 143 3.90 2.50 4.35
CA THR A 143 4.87 3.53 4.74
C THR A 143 5.66 3.99 3.51
N VAL A 144 6.29 5.18 3.57
CA VAL A 144 7.15 5.66 2.48
C VAL A 144 8.32 4.72 2.23
N GLY A 145 8.93 4.17 3.29
CA GLY A 145 9.99 3.17 3.15
C GLY A 145 9.54 1.93 2.36
N GLU A 146 8.35 1.40 2.61
CA GLU A 146 7.78 0.29 1.84
C GLU A 146 7.50 0.69 0.39
N ILE A 147 6.99 1.90 0.14
CA ILE A 147 6.76 2.42 -1.22
C ILE A 147 8.08 2.43 -2.00
N LEU A 148 9.15 2.96 -1.41
CA LEU A 148 10.48 2.99 -2.02
C LEU A 148 11.03 1.58 -2.26
N GLU A 149 10.82 0.67 -1.32
CA GLU A 149 11.21 -0.74 -1.50
C GLU A 149 10.46 -1.40 -2.67
N TYR A 150 9.15 -1.16 -2.80
CA TYR A 150 8.35 -1.65 -3.93
C TYR A 150 8.78 -1.03 -5.26
N ALA A 151 9.25 0.21 -5.26
CA ALA A 151 9.84 0.89 -6.41
C ALA A 151 11.26 0.39 -6.76
N ASN A 152 11.83 -0.54 -6.00
CA ASN A 152 13.23 -0.99 -6.11
C ASN A 152 14.25 0.15 -5.90
N LEU A 153 13.85 1.14 -5.09
CA LEU A 153 14.71 2.23 -4.62
C LEU A 153 15.24 1.85 -3.24
N ARG A 154 16.53 1.54 -3.16
CA ARG A 154 17.24 1.38 -1.89
C ARG A 154 17.76 2.73 -1.42
N GLU A 155 18.36 2.81 -0.25
CA GLU A 155 18.78 4.02 0.49
C GLU A 155 19.46 5.15 -0.31
N ASN A 156 19.90 4.90 -1.55
CA ASN A 156 20.54 5.88 -2.43
C ASN A 156 19.73 6.14 -3.72
N GLY A 157 18.53 5.60 -3.86
CA GLY A 157 17.73 5.80 -5.07
C GLY A 157 16.93 7.09 -4.98
N GLN A 158 17.16 8.02 -5.92
CA GLN A 158 16.44 9.28 -5.99
C GLN A 158 15.08 9.10 -6.68
N VAL A 159 14.04 9.66 -6.09
CA VAL A 159 12.77 9.93 -6.73
C VAL A 159 12.80 11.36 -7.25
N ASP A 160 12.69 11.54 -8.56
CA ASP A 160 12.72 12.85 -9.18
C ASP A 160 11.32 13.42 -9.36
N ILE A 161 10.36 12.55 -9.62
CA ILE A 161 8.97 12.93 -9.88
C ILE A 161 8.02 12.07 -9.05
N VAL A 162 7.03 12.72 -8.44
CA VAL A 162 5.82 12.06 -7.93
C VAL A 162 4.62 12.60 -8.68
N VAL A 163 3.86 11.74 -9.31
CA VAL A 163 2.66 12.12 -10.07
C VAL A 163 1.44 11.36 -9.55
N GLY A 164 0.27 12.04 -9.55
CA GLY A 164 -0.96 11.37 -9.17
C GLY A 164 -2.20 12.26 -9.28
N GLY A 165 -3.33 11.62 -9.61
CA GLY A 165 -4.65 12.23 -9.62
C GLY A 165 -5.50 11.74 -8.46
N PRO A 166 -5.29 12.22 -7.21
CA PRO A 166 -6.08 11.77 -6.07
C PRO A 166 -7.56 12.15 -6.25
N PRO A 167 -8.50 11.34 -5.69
CA PRO A 167 -9.92 11.61 -5.82
C PRO A 167 -10.31 12.92 -5.14
N CYS A 168 -10.76 13.92 -5.92
CA CYS A 168 -11.14 15.24 -5.44
C CYS A 168 -12.59 15.35 -4.93
N GLN A 169 -13.38 14.28 -4.97
CA GLN A 169 -14.80 14.28 -4.64
C GLN A 169 -15.12 14.74 -3.20
N ALA A 170 -14.21 14.55 -2.26
CA ALA A 170 -14.36 15.02 -0.88
C ALA A 170 -14.37 16.55 -0.75
N PHE A 171 -13.79 17.25 -1.73
CA PHE A 171 -13.63 18.71 -1.77
C PHE A 171 -14.52 19.38 -2.84
N SER A 172 -15.15 18.58 -3.71
CA SER A 172 -16.03 19.07 -4.78
C SER A 172 -17.32 19.64 -4.20
N THR A 173 -17.84 20.72 -4.82
CA THR A 173 -19.14 21.32 -4.51
C THR A 173 -20.31 20.37 -4.78
N ALA A 174 -20.14 19.37 -5.63
CA ALA A 174 -21.15 18.32 -5.93
C ALA A 174 -21.21 17.21 -4.85
N GLY A 175 -20.23 17.16 -3.93
CA GLY A 175 -20.21 16.22 -2.81
C GLY A 175 -20.79 16.83 -1.53
N LYS A 176 -20.95 16.01 -0.49
CA LYS A 176 -21.48 16.42 0.82
C LYS A 176 -20.54 17.33 1.65
N ARG A 177 -19.46 17.87 1.07
CA ARG A 177 -18.44 18.71 1.71
C ARG A 177 -17.93 18.15 3.06
N LEU A 178 -17.79 16.84 3.16
CA LEU A 178 -17.30 16.18 4.39
C LEU A 178 -15.80 16.43 4.62
N GLY A 179 -15.11 17.02 3.63
CA GLY A 179 -13.70 17.39 3.72
C GLY A 179 -12.80 16.23 4.14
N PHE A 180 -11.93 16.48 5.10
CA PHE A 180 -10.96 15.50 5.62
C PHE A 180 -11.57 14.39 6.50
N GLN A 181 -12.87 14.46 6.82
CA GLN A 181 -13.58 13.40 7.55
C GLN A 181 -14.05 12.25 6.62
N ASP A 182 -14.04 12.48 5.31
CA ASP A 182 -14.34 11.45 4.31
C ASP A 182 -13.09 10.56 4.10
N GLU A 183 -13.28 9.26 3.85
CA GLU A 183 -12.19 8.33 3.51
C GLU A 183 -11.35 8.80 2.31
N ARG A 184 -11.97 9.49 1.36
CA ARG A 184 -11.30 10.08 0.19
C ARG A 184 -10.42 11.26 0.55
N GLY A 185 -10.81 12.06 1.54
CA GLY A 185 -9.97 13.11 2.11
C GLY A 185 -8.71 12.53 2.78
N ASN A 186 -8.85 11.41 3.48
CA ASN A 186 -7.72 10.70 4.09
C ASN A 186 -6.72 10.17 3.04
N VAL A 187 -7.19 9.74 1.87
CA VAL A 187 -6.33 9.29 0.76
C VAL A 187 -5.51 10.45 0.21
N PHE A 188 -6.13 11.63 0.03
CA PHE A 188 -5.44 12.83 -0.40
C PHE A 188 -4.38 13.27 0.61
N LEU A 189 -4.72 13.29 1.91
CA LEU A 189 -3.75 13.63 2.97
C LEU A 189 -2.57 12.67 2.99
N LYS A 190 -2.82 11.38 2.81
CA LYS A 190 -1.73 10.38 2.72
C LYS A 190 -0.84 10.61 1.51
N TYR A 191 -1.40 11.03 0.38
CA TYR A 191 -0.62 11.38 -0.80
C TYR A 191 0.28 12.59 -0.55
N ILE A 192 -0.24 13.64 0.09
CA ILE A 192 0.56 14.82 0.49
C ILE A 192 1.64 14.44 1.51
N GLU A 193 1.34 13.56 2.46
CA GLU A 193 2.33 13.03 3.41
C GLU A 193 3.49 12.32 2.68
N VAL A 194 3.17 11.47 1.71
CA VAL A 194 4.17 10.78 0.88
C VAL A 194 5.06 11.77 0.13
N ILE A 195 4.48 12.79 -0.52
CA ILE A 195 5.25 13.85 -1.21
C ILE A 195 6.15 14.59 -0.24
N ARG A 196 5.63 14.96 0.94
CA ARG A 196 6.39 15.67 1.97
C ARG A 196 7.56 14.86 2.52
N GLU A 197 7.40 13.55 2.63
CA GLU A 197 8.45 12.68 3.17
C GLU A 197 9.52 12.34 2.12
N ILE A 198 9.09 12.11 0.86
CA ILE A 198 10.02 11.83 -0.25
C ILE A 198 10.77 13.10 -0.69
N GLN A 199 10.12 14.26 -0.65
CA GLN A 199 10.65 15.55 -1.11
C GLN A 199 11.18 15.49 -2.57
N PRO A 200 10.41 15.00 -3.53
CA PRO A 200 10.86 14.93 -4.92
C PRO A 200 11.04 16.35 -5.48
N PRO A 201 12.00 16.59 -6.41
CA PRO A 201 12.12 17.85 -7.12
C PRO A 201 10.84 18.31 -7.83
N TYR A 202 10.03 17.35 -8.31
CA TYR A 202 8.79 17.62 -9.01
C TYR A 202 7.64 16.81 -8.43
N ALA A 203 6.51 17.46 -8.17
CA ALA A 203 5.25 16.82 -7.80
C ALA A 203 4.13 17.35 -8.70
N VAL A 204 3.36 16.44 -9.29
CA VAL A 204 2.20 16.73 -10.15
C VAL A 204 0.95 16.17 -9.50
N ILE A 205 -0.06 17.04 -9.29
CA ILE A 205 -1.32 16.69 -8.64
C ILE A 205 -2.49 17.08 -9.55
#